data_010b0f2dfa67c444499b159b5faa730e
#
_entry.id   010b0f2dfa67c444499b159b5faa730e
#
_cell.length_a   1.000
_cell.length_b   1.000
_cell.length_c   1.000
_cell.angle_alpha   90.00
_cell.angle_beta   90.00
_cell.angle_gamma   90.00
#
_symmetry.space_group_name_H-M   'P 1'
#
loop_
_entity.id
_entity.type
_entity.pdbx_description
1 polymer ?
#
loop_
_entity_poly.entity_id
_entity_poly.type
_entity_poly.pdbx_seq_one_letter_code
_entity_poly.pdbx_strand_id
1 'polypeptide(L)'
;QVIVSLASAIPIVGEDLAIWVRGDFNMSGVTLNRFFALHVVLVPLFLLVLVVLHVLALHEVGSNNPDGVDVKANLDEEGRPLDGVPFHPYFTLGKLPGIIVFLGLFSAVMFFYPDGGGYLIEHPNYEPADPLKTPELIAPVWYYTPFYSMLRAATFPLAGLDAKFWGLVVMAGAIIIPAVLPWLDKSPVKSIRYKGMGSKVMLALFVISFFI
;
A
#
# COMPACT_ATOMS: atom_id res chain seq x y z
N GLN A 1 10.52 -13.92 8.15
CA GLN A 1 11.45 -13.83 9.31
C GLN A 1 11.65 -12.37 9.73
N VAL A 2 12.09 -11.49 8.84
CA VAL A 2 12.35 -10.08 9.14
C VAL A 2 11.11 -9.35 9.66
N ILE A 3 9.97 -9.47 8.99
CA ILE A 3 8.71 -8.78 9.39
C ILE A 3 8.26 -9.24 10.79
N VAL A 4 8.32 -10.54 11.07
CA VAL A 4 7.96 -11.07 12.39
C VAL A 4 8.91 -10.57 13.47
N SER A 5 10.20 -10.45 13.15
CA SER A 5 11.18 -9.91 14.09
C SER A 5 10.99 -8.42 14.40
N LEU A 6 10.21 -7.68 13.59
CA LEU A 6 9.83 -6.30 13.91
C LEU A 6 8.87 -6.22 15.08
N ALA A 7 8.04 -7.24 15.28
CA ALA A 7 7.15 -7.31 16.42
C ALA A 7 7.91 -7.29 17.75
N SER A 8 9.09 -7.93 17.83
CA SER A 8 9.92 -7.93 19.04
C SER A 8 10.51 -6.55 19.39
N ALA A 9 10.38 -5.55 18.53
CA ALA A 9 10.77 -4.18 18.86
C ALA A 9 9.76 -3.46 19.77
N ILE A 10 8.55 -4.00 19.93
CA ILE A 10 7.52 -3.41 20.80
C ILE A 10 7.91 -3.63 22.25
N PRO A 11 7.99 -2.57 23.07
CA PRO A 11 8.38 -2.71 24.47
C PRO A 11 7.41 -3.63 25.24
N ILE A 12 7.93 -4.37 26.20
CA ILE A 12 7.21 -5.23 27.17
C ILE A 12 6.63 -6.50 26.52
N VAL A 13 5.86 -6.39 25.46
CA VAL A 13 5.10 -7.52 24.86
C VAL A 13 5.70 -8.03 23.55
N GLY A 14 6.74 -7.40 23.03
CA GLY A 14 7.23 -7.64 21.66
C GLY A 14 7.75 -9.05 21.43
N GLU A 15 8.50 -9.61 22.37
CA GLU A 15 9.04 -10.98 22.24
C GLU A 15 7.92 -12.02 22.26
N ASP A 16 6.98 -11.91 23.20
CA ASP A 16 5.83 -12.82 23.28
C ASP A 16 4.94 -12.70 22.03
N LEU A 17 4.74 -11.49 21.54
CA LEU A 17 4.02 -11.23 20.31
C LEU A 17 4.72 -11.86 19.10
N ALA A 18 6.04 -11.75 19.01
CA ALA A 18 6.80 -12.36 17.92
C ALA A 18 6.72 -13.89 17.94
N ILE A 19 6.79 -14.52 19.13
CA ILE A 19 6.61 -15.96 19.31
C ILE A 19 5.17 -16.35 18.95
N TRP A 20 4.19 -15.61 19.41
CA TRP A 20 2.79 -15.87 19.10
C TRP A 20 2.49 -15.80 17.60
N VAL A 21 3.03 -14.79 16.90
CA VAL A 21 2.86 -14.63 15.43
C VAL A 21 3.54 -15.79 14.69
N ARG A 22 4.75 -16.16 15.09
CA ARG A 22 5.45 -17.33 14.52
C ARG A 22 4.73 -18.64 14.80
N GLY A 23 4.19 -18.77 16.01
CA GLY A 23 3.59 -19.99 16.52
C GLY A 23 4.59 -21.00 17.05
N ASP A 24 5.88 -20.62 17.10
CA ASP A 24 6.98 -21.42 17.60
C ASP A 24 8.15 -20.48 17.96
N PHE A 25 9.13 -20.99 18.71
CA PHE A 25 10.37 -20.25 19.01
C PHE A 25 11.21 -20.01 17.76
N ASN A 26 11.23 -20.95 16.84
CA ASN A 26 11.92 -20.85 15.55
C ASN A 26 10.92 -20.83 14.39
N MET A 27 11.40 -20.47 13.20
CA MET A 27 10.62 -20.61 11.98
C MET A 27 10.38 -22.08 11.68
N SER A 28 9.12 -22.48 11.60
CA SER A 28 8.71 -23.86 11.46
C SER A 28 7.56 -24.00 10.46
N GLY A 29 7.09 -25.23 10.25
CA GLY A 29 5.91 -25.51 9.45
C GLY A 29 4.66 -24.79 9.95
N VAL A 30 4.55 -24.53 11.26
CA VAL A 30 3.45 -23.75 11.84
C VAL A 30 3.47 -22.30 11.34
N THR A 31 4.65 -21.69 11.33
CA THR A 31 4.85 -20.34 10.81
C THR A 31 4.45 -20.27 9.33
N LEU A 32 4.95 -21.21 8.52
CA LEU A 32 4.63 -21.28 7.10
C LEU A 32 3.13 -21.40 6.85
N ASN A 33 2.45 -22.30 7.54
CA ASN A 33 1.01 -22.53 7.40
C ASN A 33 0.20 -21.28 7.78
N ARG A 34 0.57 -20.59 8.85
CA ARG A 34 -0.10 -19.34 9.28
C ARG A 34 0.01 -18.25 8.22
N PHE A 35 1.22 -18.02 7.72
CA PHE A 35 1.44 -16.98 6.70
C PHE A 35 0.86 -17.36 5.35
N PHE A 36 0.86 -18.64 5.00
CA PHE A 36 0.17 -19.14 3.81
C PHE A 36 -1.34 -18.88 3.90
N ALA A 37 -1.97 -19.25 5.01
CA ALA A 37 -3.41 -19.03 5.21
C ALA A 37 -3.76 -17.53 5.19
N LEU A 38 -2.93 -16.67 5.81
CA LEU A 38 -3.09 -15.23 5.75
C LEU A 38 -3.01 -14.71 4.32
N HIS A 39 -1.93 -15.04 3.60
CA HIS A 39 -1.63 -14.47 2.29
C HIS A 39 -2.56 -14.99 1.19
N VAL A 40 -2.91 -16.27 1.21
CA VAL A 40 -3.69 -16.92 0.13
C VAL A 40 -5.19 -16.86 0.37
N VAL A 41 -5.64 -16.81 1.62
CA VAL A 41 -7.06 -16.87 1.97
C VAL A 41 -7.53 -15.56 2.58
N LEU A 42 -7.02 -15.21 3.77
CA LEU A 42 -7.58 -14.13 4.57
C LEU A 42 -7.40 -12.76 3.90
N VAL A 43 -6.18 -12.43 3.45
CA VAL A 43 -5.89 -11.14 2.84
C VAL A 43 -6.64 -10.93 1.52
N PRO A 44 -6.71 -11.89 0.57
CA PRO A 44 -7.51 -11.74 -0.63
C PRO A 44 -9.01 -11.59 -0.34
N LEU A 45 -9.58 -12.36 0.58
CA LEU A 45 -10.98 -12.21 0.95
C LEU A 45 -11.26 -10.85 1.59
N PHE A 46 -10.39 -10.40 2.50
CA PHE A 46 -10.51 -9.08 3.11
C PHE A 46 -10.40 -7.95 2.08
N LEU A 47 -9.49 -8.08 1.11
CA LEU A 47 -9.37 -7.14 0.00
C LEU A 47 -10.67 -7.08 -0.83
N LEU A 48 -11.27 -8.22 -1.15
CA LEU A 48 -12.55 -8.25 -1.88
C LEU A 48 -13.66 -7.52 -1.11
N VAL A 49 -13.76 -7.76 0.20
CA VAL A 49 -14.73 -7.04 1.05
C VAL A 49 -14.48 -5.54 1.03
N LEU A 50 -13.21 -5.11 1.17
CA LEU A 50 -12.85 -3.69 1.10
C LEU A 50 -13.18 -3.07 -0.27
N VAL A 51 -12.95 -3.77 -1.36
CA VAL A 51 -13.32 -3.30 -2.72
C VAL A 51 -14.82 -3.11 -2.83
N VAL A 52 -15.62 -4.08 -2.35
CA VAL A 52 -17.09 -3.97 -2.37
C VAL A 52 -17.55 -2.76 -1.54
N LEU A 53 -17.05 -2.61 -0.32
CA LEU A 53 -17.40 -1.47 0.54
C LEU A 53 -16.96 -0.13 -0.08
N HIS A 54 -15.79 -0.09 -0.71
CA HIS A 54 -15.29 1.12 -1.39
C HIS A 54 -16.17 1.52 -2.57
N VAL A 55 -16.60 0.56 -3.38
CA VAL A 55 -17.51 0.80 -4.52
C VAL A 55 -18.89 1.22 -4.03
N LEU A 56 -19.41 0.60 -2.97
CA LEU A 56 -20.68 1.01 -2.36
C LEU A 56 -20.62 2.45 -1.84
N ALA A 57 -19.55 2.81 -1.14
CA ALA A 57 -19.33 4.18 -0.68
C ALA A 57 -19.22 5.18 -1.84
N LEU A 58 -18.56 4.79 -2.94
CA LEU A 58 -18.50 5.62 -4.14
C LEU A 58 -19.89 5.83 -4.77
N HIS A 59 -20.73 4.80 -4.80
CA HIS A 59 -22.10 4.93 -5.31
C HIS A 59 -22.99 5.81 -4.43
N GLU A 60 -22.78 5.75 -3.11
CA GLU A 60 -23.51 6.61 -2.16
C GLU A 60 -23.13 8.09 -2.31
N VAL A 61 -21.85 8.39 -2.31
CA VAL A 61 -21.32 9.77 -2.37
C VAL A 61 -21.34 10.32 -3.79
N GLY A 62 -21.10 9.48 -4.79
CA GLY A 62 -20.89 9.84 -6.19
C GLY A 62 -19.44 10.20 -6.51
N SER A 63 -19.15 10.25 -7.81
CA SER A 63 -17.82 10.63 -8.30
C SER A 63 -17.56 12.12 -8.09
N ASN A 64 -16.34 12.46 -7.72
CA ASN A 64 -15.88 13.84 -7.63
C ASN A 64 -15.29 14.29 -8.97
N ASN A 65 -15.16 15.61 -9.18
CA ASN A 65 -14.52 16.19 -10.34
C ASN A 65 -13.35 17.09 -9.94
N PRO A 66 -12.44 17.44 -10.88
CA PRO A 66 -11.27 18.28 -10.58
C PRO A 66 -11.63 19.69 -10.09
N ASP A 67 -12.79 20.21 -10.48
CA ASP A 67 -13.23 21.57 -10.19
C ASP A 67 -13.98 21.67 -8.86
N GLY A 68 -14.28 20.53 -8.24
CA GLY A 68 -14.97 20.48 -6.95
C GLY A 68 -16.46 20.84 -7.04
N VAL A 69 -17.05 20.82 -8.23
CA VAL A 69 -18.49 21.06 -8.44
C VAL A 69 -19.29 19.93 -7.81
N ASP A 70 -20.29 20.27 -7.02
CA ASP A 70 -21.25 19.29 -6.52
C ASP A 70 -22.22 18.90 -7.64
N VAL A 71 -21.95 17.78 -8.28
CA VAL A 71 -22.76 17.28 -9.40
C VAL A 71 -24.19 16.92 -9.00
N LYS A 72 -24.45 16.64 -7.71
CA LYS A 72 -25.77 16.33 -7.18
C LYS A 72 -26.59 17.58 -6.85
N ALA A 73 -25.94 18.74 -6.73
CA ALA A 73 -26.62 20.00 -6.46
C ALA A 73 -27.27 20.62 -7.68
N ASN A 74 -26.81 20.27 -8.89
CA ASN A 74 -27.30 20.81 -10.16
C ASN A 74 -27.90 19.68 -11.02
N LEU A 75 -29.20 19.46 -10.89
CA LEU A 75 -29.95 18.42 -11.58
C LEU A 75 -30.89 19.03 -12.61
N ASP A 76 -31.20 18.27 -13.69
CA ASP A 76 -32.28 18.59 -14.62
C ASP A 76 -33.65 18.21 -14.02
N GLU A 77 -34.73 18.44 -14.81
CA GLU A 77 -36.09 18.12 -14.38
C GLU A 77 -36.31 16.62 -14.15
N GLU A 78 -35.51 15.77 -14.79
CA GLU A 78 -35.53 14.33 -14.63
C GLU A 78 -34.59 13.81 -13.52
N GLY A 79 -33.94 14.70 -12.75
CA GLY A 79 -33.05 14.37 -11.64
C GLY A 79 -31.65 13.91 -12.08
N ARG A 80 -31.23 14.19 -13.30
CA ARG A 80 -29.91 13.86 -13.82
C ARG A 80 -28.96 15.06 -13.65
N PRO A 81 -27.68 14.83 -13.31
CA PRO A 81 -26.70 15.92 -13.19
C PRO A 81 -26.53 16.70 -14.52
N LEU A 82 -26.66 18.01 -14.46
CA LEU A 82 -26.45 18.88 -15.64
C LEU A 82 -25.00 18.84 -16.15
N ASP A 83 -24.04 18.62 -15.23
CA ASP A 83 -22.61 18.46 -15.53
C ASP A 83 -22.24 16.97 -15.64
N GLY A 84 -23.14 16.16 -16.12
CA GLY A 84 -22.97 14.74 -16.28
C GLY A 84 -22.76 14.32 -17.73
N VAL A 85 -22.01 13.25 -17.93
CA VAL A 85 -21.95 12.53 -19.21
C VAL A 85 -22.47 11.10 -19.04
N PRO A 86 -23.15 10.50 -20.04
CA PRO A 86 -23.62 9.13 -19.94
C PRO A 86 -22.45 8.17 -19.68
N PHE A 87 -22.63 7.26 -18.72
CA PHE A 87 -21.60 6.25 -18.45
C PHE A 87 -21.37 5.36 -19.68
N HIS A 88 -22.44 4.90 -20.29
CA HIS A 88 -22.38 4.13 -21.52
C HIS A 88 -22.93 4.96 -22.69
N PRO A 89 -22.27 5.03 -23.86
CA PRO A 89 -21.00 4.35 -24.21
C PRO A 89 -19.75 5.15 -23.85
N TYR A 90 -19.85 6.39 -23.41
CA TYR A 90 -18.74 7.32 -23.28
C TYR A 90 -17.60 6.78 -22.38
N PHE A 91 -17.90 6.50 -21.10
CA PHE A 91 -16.88 5.97 -20.20
C PHE A 91 -16.53 4.52 -20.48
N THR A 92 -17.46 3.71 -20.92
CA THR A 92 -17.22 2.31 -21.29
C THR A 92 -16.18 2.22 -22.40
N LEU A 93 -16.39 2.96 -23.49
CA LEU A 93 -15.45 2.94 -24.62
C LEU A 93 -14.15 3.68 -24.31
N GLY A 94 -14.21 4.76 -23.55
CA GLY A 94 -13.00 5.52 -23.16
C GLY A 94 -12.07 4.76 -22.23
N LYS A 95 -12.58 3.81 -21.44
CA LYS A 95 -11.75 3.00 -20.51
C LYS A 95 -11.20 1.72 -21.12
N LEU A 96 -11.86 1.17 -22.14
CA LEU A 96 -11.45 -0.08 -22.80
C LEU A 96 -9.99 -0.04 -23.31
N PRO A 97 -9.52 1.00 -24.01
CA PRO A 97 -8.13 1.05 -24.48
C PRO A 97 -7.13 0.95 -23.34
N GLY A 98 -7.38 1.66 -22.23
CA GLY A 98 -6.51 1.58 -21.04
C GLY A 98 -6.47 0.19 -20.43
N ILE A 99 -7.60 -0.49 -20.33
CA ILE A 99 -7.68 -1.87 -19.85
C ILE A 99 -6.92 -2.83 -20.79
N ILE A 100 -7.12 -2.70 -22.10
CA ILE A 100 -6.45 -3.56 -23.09
C ILE A 100 -4.93 -3.37 -23.03
N VAL A 101 -4.46 -2.12 -22.97
CA VAL A 101 -3.03 -1.82 -22.85
C VAL A 101 -2.46 -2.38 -21.56
N PHE A 102 -3.15 -2.15 -20.43
CA PHE A 102 -2.72 -2.70 -19.13
C PHE A 102 -2.62 -4.22 -19.17
N LEU A 103 -3.68 -4.91 -19.61
CA LEU A 103 -3.69 -6.37 -19.69
C LEU A 103 -2.65 -6.91 -20.67
N GLY A 104 -2.42 -6.20 -21.80
CA GLY A 104 -1.38 -6.54 -22.75
C GLY A 104 0.01 -6.48 -22.13
N LEU A 105 0.35 -5.37 -21.47
CA LEU A 105 1.64 -5.20 -20.78
C LEU A 105 1.79 -6.18 -19.62
N PHE A 106 0.74 -6.35 -18.81
CA PHE A 106 0.73 -7.33 -17.72
C PHE A 106 1.00 -8.75 -18.24
N SER A 107 0.28 -9.17 -19.29
CA SER A 107 0.47 -10.50 -19.90
C SER A 107 1.87 -10.65 -20.50
N ALA A 108 2.38 -9.60 -21.14
CA ALA A 108 3.73 -9.61 -21.70
C ALA A 108 4.79 -9.83 -20.61
N VAL A 109 4.68 -9.15 -19.48
CA VAL A 109 5.60 -9.36 -18.35
C VAL A 109 5.41 -10.76 -17.76
N MET A 110 4.17 -11.15 -17.44
CA MET A 110 3.91 -12.42 -16.76
C MET A 110 4.32 -13.66 -17.57
N PHE A 111 4.15 -13.64 -18.91
CA PHE A 111 4.43 -14.79 -19.74
C PHE A 111 5.82 -14.79 -20.38
N PHE A 112 6.45 -13.63 -20.56
CA PHE A 112 7.72 -13.55 -21.29
C PHE A 112 8.88 -13.03 -20.45
N TYR A 113 8.61 -12.31 -19.34
CA TYR A 113 9.67 -11.73 -18.52
C TYR A 113 9.28 -11.62 -17.02
N PRO A 114 8.85 -12.76 -16.38
CA PRO A 114 8.24 -12.74 -15.05
C PRO A 114 9.20 -12.34 -13.94
N ASP A 115 10.48 -12.58 -14.09
CA ASP A 115 11.50 -12.21 -13.09
C ASP A 115 12.02 -10.77 -13.26
N GLY A 116 11.76 -10.16 -14.42
CA GLY A 116 12.23 -8.80 -14.72
C GLY A 116 13.75 -8.66 -14.63
N GLY A 117 14.53 -9.73 -14.86
CA GLY A 117 15.98 -9.73 -14.69
C GLY A 117 16.42 -9.55 -13.22
N GLY A 118 15.61 -9.99 -12.26
CA GLY A 118 15.85 -9.85 -10.84
C GLY A 118 15.22 -8.62 -10.20
N TYR A 119 14.57 -7.73 -10.98
CA TYR A 119 13.86 -6.57 -10.45
C TYR A 119 12.46 -6.88 -9.91
N LEU A 120 11.77 -7.87 -10.48
CA LEU A 120 10.43 -8.29 -10.08
C LEU A 120 10.47 -9.44 -9.08
N ILE A 121 11.34 -10.41 -9.31
CA ILE A 121 11.59 -11.54 -8.39
C ILE A 121 13.08 -11.59 -8.11
N GLU A 122 13.46 -11.46 -6.86
CA GLU A 122 14.83 -11.49 -6.41
C GLU A 122 15.42 -12.90 -6.48
N HIS A 123 16.71 -13.01 -6.81
CA HIS A 123 17.42 -14.27 -6.95
C HIS A 123 17.30 -15.23 -5.75
N PRO A 124 17.33 -14.77 -4.46
CA PRO A 124 17.15 -15.65 -3.31
C PRO A 124 15.80 -16.36 -3.24
N ASN A 125 14.78 -15.89 -3.96
CA ASN A 125 13.47 -16.56 -3.99
C ASN A 125 13.48 -17.86 -4.80
N TYR A 126 14.52 -18.12 -5.58
CA TYR A 126 14.71 -19.39 -6.32
C TYR A 126 15.52 -20.43 -5.53
N GLU A 127 16.12 -20.02 -4.40
CA GLU A 127 16.85 -20.96 -3.55
C GLU A 127 15.87 -21.80 -2.71
N PRO A 128 16.17 -23.08 -2.45
CA PRO A 128 15.39 -23.90 -1.53
C PRO A 128 15.34 -23.28 -0.14
N ALA A 129 14.14 -23.28 0.46
CA ALA A 129 13.97 -22.74 1.81
C ALA A 129 14.70 -23.62 2.84
N ASP A 130 15.56 -23.01 3.64
CA ASP A 130 16.21 -23.64 4.79
C ASP A 130 15.85 -22.85 6.07
N PRO A 131 15.07 -23.43 7.00
CA PRO A 131 14.66 -22.75 8.23
C PRO A 131 15.83 -22.42 9.17
N LEU A 132 16.98 -23.07 9.00
CA LEU A 132 18.17 -22.87 9.81
C LEU A 132 19.16 -21.88 9.21
N LYS A 133 18.99 -21.52 7.94
CA LYS A 133 19.89 -20.62 7.23
C LYS A 133 19.16 -19.35 6.80
N THR A 134 19.59 -18.21 7.32
CA THR A 134 19.12 -16.90 6.84
C THR A 134 20.04 -16.44 5.71
N PRO A 135 19.51 -16.01 4.54
CA PRO A 135 20.32 -15.44 3.49
C PRO A 135 21.15 -14.25 3.98
N GLU A 136 22.37 -14.11 3.47
CA GLU A 136 23.31 -13.05 3.90
C GLU A 136 22.77 -11.65 3.60
N LEU A 137 22.07 -11.50 2.47
CA LEU A 137 21.44 -10.25 2.06
C LEU A 137 19.94 -10.45 1.93
N ILE A 138 19.16 -9.79 2.79
CA ILE A 138 17.71 -9.72 2.68
C ILE A 138 17.33 -8.27 2.41
N ALA A 139 17.07 -7.96 1.13
CA ALA A 139 16.50 -6.68 0.72
C ALA A 139 15.02 -6.87 0.38
N PRO A 140 14.14 -5.93 0.70
CA PRO A 140 12.78 -5.98 0.22
C PRO A 140 12.74 -5.64 -1.27
N VAL A 141 11.67 -6.07 -1.96
CA VAL A 141 11.40 -5.63 -3.33
C VAL A 141 11.40 -4.10 -3.41
N TRP A 142 11.79 -3.55 -4.57
CA TRP A 142 12.10 -2.13 -4.75
C TRP A 142 11.02 -1.15 -4.23
N TYR A 143 9.74 -1.47 -4.34
CA TYR A 143 8.66 -0.61 -3.85
C TYR A 143 8.50 -0.60 -2.32
N TYR A 144 9.12 -1.53 -1.59
CA TYR A 144 9.24 -1.50 -0.13
C TYR A 144 10.54 -0.86 0.37
N THR A 145 11.50 -0.63 -0.51
CA THR A 145 12.80 -0.05 -0.15
C THR A 145 12.69 1.27 0.61
N PRO A 146 11.79 2.22 0.24
CA PRO A 146 11.61 3.46 1.00
C PRO A 146 11.23 3.22 2.46
N PHE A 147 10.31 2.31 2.72
CA PHE A 147 9.89 1.96 4.08
C PHE A 147 11.00 1.26 4.87
N TYR A 148 11.75 0.40 4.19
CA TYR A 148 12.92 -0.25 4.79
C TYR A 148 14.01 0.76 5.12
N SER A 149 14.27 1.73 4.27
CA SER A 149 15.22 2.83 4.52
C SER A 149 14.79 3.67 5.73
N MET A 150 13.51 3.99 5.85
CA MET A 150 12.95 4.69 7.01
C MET A 150 13.14 3.88 8.30
N LEU A 151 12.89 2.57 8.26
CA LEU A 151 13.13 1.65 9.38
C LEU A 151 14.59 1.70 9.82
N ARG A 152 15.53 1.70 8.86
CA ARG A 152 16.99 1.68 9.11
C ARG A 152 17.57 3.04 9.49
N ALA A 153 16.87 4.13 9.19
CA ALA A 153 17.33 5.50 9.50
C ALA A 153 17.42 5.78 11.01
N ALA A 154 16.64 5.10 11.83
CA ALA A 154 16.74 5.20 13.28
C ALA A 154 17.93 4.37 13.78
N THR A 155 19.02 5.03 14.14
CA THR A 155 20.29 4.38 14.52
C THR A 155 20.66 4.56 15.99
N PHE A 156 19.90 5.34 16.75
CA PHE A 156 20.21 5.66 18.16
C PHE A 156 18.98 5.42 19.06
N PRO A 157 19.19 5.00 20.30
CA PRO A 157 18.12 4.89 21.26
C PRO A 157 17.65 6.27 21.71
N LEU A 158 16.37 6.42 21.98
CA LEU A 158 15.76 7.67 22.45
C LEU A 158 14.70 7.37 23.52
N ALA A 159 14.63 8.20 24.54
CA ALA A 159 13.66 8.09 25.65
C ALA A 159 13.62 6.71 26.32
N GLY A 160 14.78 6.04 26.43
CA GLY A 160 14.89 4.71 27.06
C GLY A 160 14.39 3.54 26.18
N LEU A 161 14.10 3.79 24.91
CA LEU A 161 13.67 2.78 23.94
C LEU A 161 14.73 2.59 22.87
N ASP A 162 14.83 1.35 22.37
CA ASP A 162 15.83 0.98 21.38
C ASP A 162 15.62 1.64 20.01
N ALA A 163 16.69 1.80 19.24
CA ALA A 163 16.66 2.29 17.87
C ALA A 163 15.69 1.49 16.98
N LYS A 164 15.60 0.18 17.18
CA LYS A 164 14.68 -0.71 16.46
C LYS A 164 13.21 -0.32 16.65
N PHE A 165 12.82 0.07 17.87
CA PHE A 165 11.48 0.57 18.15
C PHE A 165 11.19 1.87 17.38
N TRP A 166 12.11 2.82 17.41
CA TRP A 166 11.92 4.09 16.70
C TRP A 166 11.89 3.92 15.18
N GLY A 167 12.70 3.01 14.65
CA GLY A 167 12.61 2.62 13.24
C GLY A 167 11.24 2.07 12.88
N LEU A 168 10.66 1.21 13.73
CA LEU A 168 9.32 0.70 13.55
C LEU A 168 8.26 1.82 13.58
N VAL A 169 8.38 2.76 14.52
CA VAL A 169 7.48 3.92 14.63
C VAL A 169 7.53 4.80 13.39
N VAL A 170 8.73 5.10 12.88
CA VAL A 170 8.90 5.92 11.66
C VAL A 170 8.30 5.21 10.44
N MET A 171 8.60 3.93 10.26
CA MET A 171 8.05 3.12 9.17
C MET A 171 6.52 3.01 9.26
N ALA A 172 5.97 2.73 10.44
CA ALA A 172 4.53 2.66 10.64
C ALA A 172 3.87 4.02 10.39
N GLY A 173 4.49 5.12 10.84
CA GLY A 173 4.05 6.48 10.58
C GLY A 173 3.95 6.78 9.09
N ALA A 174 4.93 6.35 8.31
CA ALA A 174 4.93 6.53 6.85
C ALA A 174 3.75 5.84 6.16
N ILE A 175 3.20 4.78 6.75
CA ILE A 175 2.00 4.08 6.25
C ILE A 175 0.72 4.70 6.81
N ILE A 176 0.70 4.99 8.10
CA ILE A 176 -0.51 5.44 8.81
C ILE A 176 -0.86 6.88 8.41
N ILE A 177 0.12 7.79 8.27
CA ILE A 177 -0.14 9.19 7.95
C ILE A 177 -0.91 9.34 6.63
N PRO A 178 -0.52 8.71 5.50
CA PRO A 178 -1.33 8.74 4.29
C PRO A 178 -2.73 8.14 4.46
N ALA A 179 -2.87 7.09 5.26
CA ALA A 179 -4.16 6.44 5.51
C ALA A 179 -5.14 7.37 6.25
N VAL A 180 -4.64 8.17 7.19
CA VAL A 180 -5.46 9.12 7.95
C VAL A 180 -5.52 10.52 7.33
N LEU A 181 -4.86 10.75 6.20
CA LEU A 181 -4.82 12.03 5.51
C LEU A 181 -6.20 12.62 5.20
N PRO A 182 -7.24 11.84 4.81
CA PRO A 182 -8.58 12.39 4.59
C PRO A 182 -9.18 13.13 5.79
N TRP A 183 -8.82 12.72 7.00
CA TRP A 183 -9.26 13.38 8.24
C TRP A 183 -8.35 14.53 8.68
N LEU A 184 -7.08 14.49 8.26
CA LEU A 184 -6.10 15.55 8.55
C LEU A 184 -6.20 16.73 7.59
N ASP A 185 -6.60 16.49 6.33
CA ASP A 185 -6.73 17.55 5.32
C ASP A 185 -8.01 18.36 5.52
N LYS A 186 -7.88 19.48 6.17
CA LYS A 186 -8.97 20.46 6.42
C LYS A 186 -9.13 21.48 5.28
N SER A 187 -8.45 21.31 4.16
CA SER A 187 -8.55 22.21 3.02
C SER A 187 -9.96 22.19 2.42
N PRO A 188 -10.59 23.33 2.19
CA PRO A 188 -11.86 23.41 1.48
C PRO A 188 -11.72 22.99 0.00
N VAL A 189 -10.50 23.04 -0.54
CA VAL A 189 -10.19 22.67 -1.91
C VAL A 189 -9.70 21.23 -1.95
N LYS A 190 -10.42 20.36 -2.65
CA LYS A 190 -10.11 18.91 -2.74
C LYS A 190 -9.00 18.59 -3.75
N SER A 191 -9.06 19.22 -4.93
CA SER A 191 -8.07 18.96 -5.98
C SER A 191 -6.76 19.68 -5.74
N ILE A 192 -5.64 18.96 -5.87
CA ILE A 192 -4.27 19.54 -5.78
C ILE A 192 -4.05 20.65 -6.84
N ARG A 193 -4.79 20.61 -7.95
CA ARG A 193 -4.73 21.61 -9.01
C ARG A 193 -4.97 23.02 -8.48
N TYR A 194 -5.92 23.16 -7.56
CA TYR A 194 -6.36 24.44 -7.00
C TYR A 194 -5.82 24.70 -5.58
N LYS A 195 -5.08 23.75 -4.99
CA LYS A 195 -4.39 23.98 -3.72
C LYS A 195 -3.20 24.95 -3.91
N GLY A 196 -2.83 25.63 -2.84
CA GLY A 196 -1.70 26.55 -2.80
C GLY A 196 -0.36 25.88 -3.16
N MET A 197 0.64 26.70 -3.49
CA MET A 197 1.98 26.22 -3.88
C MET A 197 2.61 25.32 -2.81
N GLY A 198 2.41 25.62 -1.52
CA GLY A 198 2.92 24.79 -0.42
C GLY A 198 2.47 23.34 -0.52
N SER A 199 1.18 23.08 -0.79
CA SER A 199 0.67 21.72 -0.96
C SER A 199 1.28 21.00 -2.17
N LYS A 200 1.51 21.72 -3.27
CA LYS A 200 2.15 21.18 -4.48
C LYS A 200 3.61 20.81 -4.24
N VAL A 201 4.34 21.67 -3.52
CA VAL A 201 5.73 21.41 -3.13
C VAL A 201 5.80 20.22 -2.20
N MET A 202 4.93 20.13 -1.19
CA MET A 202 4.91 18.98 -0.28
C MET A 202 4.60 17.66 -1.01
N LEU A 203 3.66 17.67 -1.95
CA LEU A 203 3.39 16.50 -2.79
C LEU A 203 4.60 16.13 -3.64
N ALA A 204 5.26 17.10 -4.27
CA ALA A 204 6.46 16.88 -5.07
C ALA A 204 7.59 16.29 -4.21
N LEU A 205 7.83 16.83 -3.01
CA LEU A 205 8.83 16.33 -2.08
C LEU A 205 8.51 14.89 -1.64
N PHE A 206 7.24 14.60 -1.35
CA PHE A 206 6.81 13.24 -0.99
C PHE A 206 7.10 12.25 -2.13
N VAL A 207 6.72 12.59 -3.37
CA VAL A 207 6.97 11.72 -4.53
C VAL A 207 8.47 11.54 -4.77
N ILE A 208 9.25 12.61 -4.73
CA ILE A 208 10.70 12.56 -4.94
C ILE A 208 11.37 11.70 -3.86
N SER A 209 11.03 11.92 -2.58
CA SER A 209 11.62 11.16 -1.47
C SER A 209 11.26 9.67 -1.47
N PHE A 210 10.23 9.28 -2.21
CA PHE A 210 9.89 7.87 -2.37
C PHE A 210 10.85 7.13 -3.33
N PHE A 211 11.46 7.85 -4.27
CA PHE A 211 12.32 7.27 -5.30
C PHE A 211 13.83 7.50 -5.07
N ILE A 212 14.21 8.31 -4.07
CA ILE A 212 15.59 8.56 -3.66
C ILE A 212 15.96 7.73 -2.43
#